data_24f755f120d04e70f5432a02c348e631
#
_entry.id   24f755f120d04e70f5432a02c348e631
#
_cell.length_a   1.000
_cell.length_b   1.000
_cell.length_c   1.000
_cell.angle_alpha   90.00
_cell.angle_beta   90.00
_cell.angle_gamma   90.00
#
_symmetry.space_group_name_H-M   'P 1'
#
loop_
_entity.id
_entity.type
_entity.pdbx_description
1 polymer ?
#
loop_
_entity_poly.entity_id
_entity_poly.type
_entity_poly.pdbx_seq_one_letter_code
_entity_poly.pdbx_strand_id
1 'polypeptide(L)'
;MDGFLHRQSLTPEELYLLSKFRTLNIHGKNMVMLMADSEDHMQRRLPADSTELGTRKIPCISSTHTLASNTDYSTHATEFIDIPQDYFSSADYCLRLTTNMLHPIYMKGDILAVEKDFPRFGDIAVFLNEDGVEMIRKYTERDGSPYLEAVSRCDKSIYLTSDIICLGTILGIIRLQDTRMPPIS
;
A
#
# COMPACT_ATOMS: atom_id res chain seq x y z
N MET A 1 -11.49 -38.76 -20.80
CA MET A 1 -12.06 -37.43 -20.41
C MET A 1 -10.90 -36.47 -20.48
N ASP A 2 -10.71 -35.84 -21.64
CA ASP A 2 -9.58 -34.97 -21.91
C ASP A 2 -9.93 -33.54 -21.48
N GLY A 3 -9.30 -33.10 -20.39
CA GLY A 3 -9.36 -31.72 -19.93
C GLY A 3 -8.58 -30.82 -20.89
N PHE A 4 -9.29 -30.08 -21.73
CA PHE A 4 -8.74 -29.02 -22.58
C PHE A 4 -8.18 -27.90 -21.69
N LEU A 5 -6.86 -27.92 -21.47
CA LEU A 5 -6.13 -26.72 -21.05
C LEU A 5 -6.18 -25.73 -22.21
N HIS A 6 -7.06 -24.73 -22.12
CA HIS A 6 -7.00 -23.56 -22.97
C HIS A 6 -5.62 -22.89 -22.75
N ARG A 7 -4.68 -23.14 -23.67
CA ARG A 7 -3.51 -22.29 -23.79
C ARG A 7 -3.98 -20.93 -24.30
N GLN A 8 -4.23 -20.00 -23.38
CA GLN A 8 -4.38 -18.60 -23.76
C GLN A 8 -3.05 -18.18 -24.39
N SER A 9 -3.09 -17.77 -25.65
CA SER A 9 -1.95 -17.16 -26.33
C SER A 9 -1.72 -15.79 -25.72
N LEU A 10 -0.47 -15.51 -25.31
CA LEU A 10 -0.09 -14.20 -24.77
C LEU A 10 -0.28 -13.10 -25.81
N THR A 11 -0.80 -11.96 -25.37
CA THR A 11 -0.90 -10.75 -26.19
C THR A 11 0.49 -10.15 -26.49
N PRO A 12 0.64 -9.29 -27.49
CA PRO A 12 1.90 -8.59 -27.75
C PRO A 12 2.41 -7.79 -26.55
N GLU A 13 1.50 -7.18 -25.78
CA GLU A 13 1.81 -6.42 -24.57
C GLU A 13 2.35 -7.33 -23.46
N GLU A 14 1.72 -8.49 -23.27
CA GLU A 14 2.18 -9.50 -22.29
C GLU A 14 3.56 -10.05 -22.66
N LEU A 15 3.80 -10.32 -23.95
CA LEU A 15 5.10 -10.76 -24.44
C LEU A 15 6.19 -9.69 -24.20
N TYR A 16 5.86 -8.42 -24.45
CA TYR A 16 6.76 -7.30 -24.19
C TYR A 16 7.08 -7.19 -22.70
N LEU A 17 6.07 -7.23 -21.84
CA LEU A 17 6.23 -7.18 -20.38
C LEU A 17 7.11 -8.31 -19.87
N LEU A 18 6.82 -9.53 -20.30
CA LEU A 18 7.62 -10.71 -19.94
C LEU A 18 9.08 -10.60 -20.41
N SER A 19 9.32 -10.04 -21.61
CA SER A 19 10.68 -9.83 -22.11
C SER A 19 11.46 -8.88 -21.22
N LYS A 20 10.85 -7.78 -20.81
CA LYS A 20 11.43 -6.79 -19.87
C LYS A 20 11.66 -7.38 -18.49
N PHE A 21 10.66 -8.09 -17.95
CA PHE A 21 10.77 -8.74 -16.64
C PHE A 21 11.94 -9.73 -16.57
N ARG A 22 12.18 -10.50 -17.65
CA ARG A 22 13.28 -11.46 -17.70
C ARG A 22 14.66 -10.81 -17.63
N THR A 23 14.82 -9.59 -18.15
CA THR A 23 16.10 -8.84 -18.14
C THR A 23 16.38 -8.16 -16.80
N LEU A 24 15.39 -8.05 -15.91
CA LEU A 24 15.59 -7.45 -14.59
C LEU A 24 16.43 -8.33 -13.69
N ASN A 25 17.24 -7.72 -12.84
CA ASN A 25 17.88 -8.42 -11.72
C ASN A 25 16.83 -8.84 -10.68
N ILE A 26 17.24 -9.63 -9.69
CA ILE A 26 16.34 -10.17 -8.66
C ILE A 26 15.55 -9.07 -7.94
N HIS A 27 16.21 -7.94 -7.63
CA HIS A 27 15.55 -6.82 -6.99
C HIS A 27 14.46 -6.20 -7.90
N GLY A 28 14.77 -5.95 -9.17
CA GLY A 28 13.80 -5.42 -10.13
C GLY A 28 12.60 -6.36 -10.34
N LYS A 29 12.84 -7.68 -10.33
CA LYS A 29 11.77 -8.69 -10.39
C LYS A 29 10.85 -8.60 -9.16
N ASN A 30 11.45 -8.54 -7.96
CA ASN A 30 10.69 -8.40 -6.72
C ASN A 30 9.85 -7.12 -6.70
N MET A 31 10.37 -6.02 -7.26
CA MET A 31 9.64 -4.75 -7.36
C MET A 31 8.41 -4.87 -8.27
N VAL A 32 8.57 -5.49 -9.46
CA VAL A 32 7.44 -5.69 -10.38
C VAL A 32 6.39 -6.60 -9.75
N MET A 33 6.80 -7.69 -9.07
CA MET A 33 5.89 -8.58 -8.37
C MET A 33 5.12 -7.83 -7.27
N LEU A 34 5.80 -7.05 -6.46
CA LEU A 34 5.17 -6.28 -5.39
C LEU A 34 4.15 -5.26 -5.93
N MET A 35 4.46 -4.59 -7.05
CA MET A 35 3.52 -3.68 -7.71
C MET A 35 2.30 -4.44 -8.27
N ALA A 36 2.53 -5.58 -8.88
CA ALA A 36 1.45 -6.42 -9.41
C ALA A 36 0.54 -6.95 -8.29
N ASP A 37 1.12 -7.41 -7.19
CA ASP A 37 0.37 -7.88 -6.01
C ASP A 37 -0.45 -6.75 -5.39
N SER A 38 0.12 -5.54 -5.31
CA SER A 38 -0.57 -4.35 -4.81
C SER A 38 -1.77 -3.98 -5.70
N GLU A 39 -1.60 -3.98 -7.02
CA GLU A 39 -2.70 -3.66 -7.96
C GLU A 39 -3.78 -4.77 -7.98
N ASP A 40 -3.39 -6.05 -7.93
CA ASP A 40 -4.35 -7.16 -7.85
C ASP A 40 -5.18 -7.09 -6.55
N HIS A 41 -4.53 -6.77 -5.43
CA HIS A 41 -5.20 -6.56 -4.16
C HIS A 41 -6.19 -5.38 -4.20
N MET A 42 -5.83 -4.29 -4.88
CA MET A 42 -6.70 -3.14 -5.09
C MET A 42 -7.90 -3.48 -6.00
N GLN A 43 -7.66 -4.19 -7.13
CA GLN A 43 -8.73 -4.56 -8.07
C GLN A 43 -9.75 -5.53 -7.45
N ARG A 44 -9.32 -6.46 -6.61
CA ARG A 44 -10.23 -7.39 -5.91
C ARG A 44 -11.14 -6.70 -4.89
N ARG A 45 -10.79 -5.49 -4.44
CA ARG A 45 -11.56 -4.70 -3.49
C ARG A 45 -12.45 -3.64 -4.14
N LEU A 46 -12.30 -3.40 -5.46
CA LEU A 46 -13.19 -2.49 -6.19
C LEU A 46 -14.46 -3.24 -6.57
N PRO A 47 -15.65 -2.82 -6.12
CA PRO A 47 -16.90 -3.35 -6.64
C PRO A 47 -17.03 -3.00 -8.13
N ALA A 48 -17.47 -3.97 -8.94
CA ALA A 48 -17.59 -3.86 -10.39
C ALA A 48 -18.62 -2.83 -10.88
N ASP A 49 -19.48 -2.30 -9.99
CA ASP A 49 -20.53 -1.31 -10.29
C ASP A 49 -20.52 -0.21 -9.24
N SER A 50 -19.84 0.89 -9.54
CA SER A 50 -19.92 2.13 -8.73
C SER A 50 -21.11 2.98 -9.17
N THR A 51 -22.32 2.56 -8.81
CA THR A 51 -23.51 3.41 -8.84
C THR A 51 -23.57 4.19 -7.53
N GLU A 52 -23.35 5.51 -7.59
CA GLU A 52 -23.63 6.55 -6.56
C GLU A 52 -23.49 6.10 -5.08
N LEU A 53 -22.33 5.59 -4.72
CA LEU A 53 -22.03 5.28 -3.34
C LEU A 53 -21.64 6.58 -2.62
N GLY A 54 -22.25 6.82 -1.45
CA GLY A 54 -21.93 7.96 -0.60
C GLY A 54 -20.43 8.04 -0.31
N THR A 55 -19.95 9.23 0.03
CA THR A 55 -18.59 9.43 0.51
C THR A 55 -18.52 9.33 2.03
N ARG A 56 -17.39 8.90 2.57
CA ARG A 56 -17.07 8.98 4.00
C ARG A 56 -15.81 9.81 4.21
N LYS A 57 -15.77 10.52 5.34
CA LYS A 57 -14.57 11.27 5.74
C LYS A 57 -13.64 10.38 6.55
N ILE A 58 -12.38 10.37 6.16
CA ILE A 58 -11.34 9.64 6.86
C ILE A 58 -10.23 10.60 7.28
N PRO A 59 -9.71 10.52 8.54
CA PRO A 59 -8.62 11.37 8.98
C PRO A 59 -7.34 11.06 8.20
N CYS A 60 -6.61 12.09 7.77
CA CYS A 60 -5.34 11.97 7.07
C CYS A 60 -4.24 12.65 7.86
N ILE A 61 -3.13 11.94 8.02
CA ILE A 61 -1.96 12.35 8.77
C ILE A 61 -0.77 12.46 7.81
N SER A 62 0.11 13.42 8.04
CA SER A 62 1.37 13.49 7.28
C SER A 62 2.44 12.61 7.91
N SER A 63 3.20 11.89 7.11
CA SER A 63 4.25 10.93 7.54
C SER A 63 5.43 11.56 8.29
N THR A 64 5.45 12.87 8.49
CA THR A 64 6.46 13.57 9.31
C THR A 64 6.10 13.66 10.78
N HIS A 65 4.89 13.26 11.16
CA HIS A 65 4.45 13.31 12.55
C HIS A 65 4.83 12.02 13.27
N THR A 66 5.47 12.16 14.42
CA THR A 66 5.71 11.05 15.34
C THR A 66 4.39 10.59 15.94
N LEU A 67 3.98 9.38 15.60
CA LEU A 67 2.74 8.78 16.10
C LEU A 67 3.06 7.95 17.34
N ALA A 68 2.34 8.19 18.42
CA ALA A 68 2.39 7.32 19.61
C ALA A 68 1.44 6.12 19.44
N SER A 69 1.73 5.01 20.08
CA SER A 69 0.98 3.74 19.96
C SER A 69 -0.51 3.81 20.29
N ASN A 70 -0.92 4.81 21.11
CA ASN A 70 -2.31 5.04 21.52
C ASN A 70 -2.89 6.32 20.93
N THR A 71 -2.37 6.78 19.79
CA THR A 71 -2.80 8.03 19.17
C THR A 71 -4.22 7.90 18.64
N ASP A 72 -5.09 8.82 19.06
CA ASP A 72 -6.33 9.08 18.35
C ASP A 72 -6.01 9.87 17.08
N TYR A 73 -6.07 9.18 15.94
CA TYR A 73 -5.73 9.76 14.64
C TYR A 73 -6.64 10.93 14.25
N SER A 74 -7.85 11.00 14.79
CA SER A 74 -8.75 12.12 14.54
C SER A 74 -8.25 13.43 15.16
N THR A 75 -7.55 13.36 16.29
CA THR A 75 -6.98 14.53 16.98
C THR A 75 -5.65 15.00 16.38
N HIS A 76 -4.96 14.12 15.65
CA HIS A 76 -3.66 14.41 14.99
C HIS A 76 -3.80 14.55 13.47
N ALA A 77 -5.02 14.43 12.95
CA ALA A 77 -5.28 14.60 11.52
C ALA A 77 -4.93 16.01 11.08
N THR A 78 -4.14 16.13 10.02
CA THR A 78 -3.85 17.40 9.36
C THR A 78 -5.00 17.83 8.44
N GLU A 79 -5.77 16.86 7.96
CA GLU A 79 -6.92 17.07 7.09
C GLU A 79 -7.88 15.87 7.17
N PHE A 80 -9.08 16.01 6.61
CA PHE A 80 -10.01 14.91 6.36
C PHE A 80 -10.21 14.76 4.86
N ILE A 81 -10.17 13.52 4.38
CA ILE A 81 -10.31 13.19 2.97
C ILE A 81 -11.66 12.51 2.76
N ASP A 82 -12.40 12.97 1.76
CA ASP A 82 -13.61 12.30 1.31
C ASP A 82 -13.23 11.16 0.34
N ILE A 83 -13.59 9.95 0.71
CA ILE A 83 -13.38 8.75 -0.12
C ILE A 83 -14.71 8.05 -0.37
N PRO A 84 -14.88 7.34 -1.51
CA PRO A 84 -16.06 6.51 -1.73
C PRO A 84 -16.25 5.52 -0.58
N GLN A 85 -17.50 5.31 -0.14
CA GLN A 85 -17.82 4.54 1.07
C GLN A 85 -17.31 3.09 1.01
N ASP A 86 -17.29 2.50 -0.17
CA ASP A 86 -16.81 1.12 -0.38
C ASP A 86 -15.31 1.03 -0.64
N TYR A 87 -14.68 2.18 -0.90
CA TYR A 87 -13.25 2.24 -1.19
C TYR A 87 -12.47 2.17 0.12
N PHE A 88 -11.71 1.09 0.30
CA PHE A 88 -11.02 0.82 1.55
C PHE A 88 -11.93 0.94 2.78
N SER A 89 -13.06 0.20 2.77
CA SER A 89 -14.10 0.28 3.80
C SER A 89 -13.59 0.04 5.22
N SER A 90 -12.52 -0.75 5.38
CA SER A 90 -11.88 -1.04 6.68
C SER A 90 -10.78 -0.05 7.07
N ALA A 91 -10.45 0.93 6.22
CA ALA A 91 -9.41 1.90 6.58
C ALA A 91 -9.85 2.78 7.75
N ASP A 92 -9.00 2.90 8.75
CA ASP A 92 -9.21 3.74 9.94
C ASP A 92 -8.67 5.16 9.74
N TYR A 93 -7.57 5.29 8.98
CA TYR A 93 -6.94 6.57 8.69
C TYR A 93 -6.16 6.51 7.37
N CYS A 94 -5.73 7.69 6.92
CA CYS A 94 -4.84 7.83 5.78
C CYS A 94 -3.49 8.39 6.22
N LEU A 95 -2.45 7.98 5.51
CA LEU A 95 -1.10 8.49 5.66
C LEU A 95 -0.66 9.18 4.36
N ARG A 96 -0.43 10.50 4.41
CA ARG A 96 0.12 11.25 3.28
C ARG A 96 1.64 11.23 3.32
N LEU A 97 2.26 10.72 2.27
CA LEU A 97 3.72 10.67 2.16
C LEU A 97 4.30 12.04 1.84
N THR A 98 5.26 12.49 2.64
CA THR A 98 5.92 13.80 2.49
C THR A 98 7.28 13.70 1.78
N THR A 99 7.80 12.47 1.59
CA THR A 99 9.13 12.23 1.01
C THR A 99 9.06 11.20 -0.12
N ASN A 100 10.12 11.13 -0.95
CA ASN A 100 10.31 10.11 -1.97
C ASN A 100 11.16 8.92 -1.49
N MET A 101 11.37 8.75 -0.19
CA MET A 101 12.23 7.68 0.33
C MET A 101 11.73 6.27 0.00
N LEU A 102 10.43 6.12 -0.27
CA LEU A 102 9.80 4.83 -0.61
C LEU A 102 9.69 4.60 -2.13
N HIS A 103 10.25 5.52 -2.93
CA HIS A 103 10.28 5.34 -4.39
C HIS A 103 11.04 4.04 -4.78
N PRO A 104 10.56 3.27 -5.76
CA PRO A 104 9.47 3.58 -6.71
C PRO A 104 8.08 3.06 -6.30
N ILE A 105 7.92 2.38 -5.16
CA ILE A 105 6.65 1.78 -4.76
C ILE A 105 5.63 2.86 -4.38
N TYR A 106 6.07 3.80 -3.56
CA TYR A 106 5.28 4.95 -3.14
C TYR A 106 6.04 6.25 -3.43
N MET A 107 5.32 7.30 -3.74
CA MET A 107 5.87 8.61 -4.09
C MET A 107 5.41 9.67 -3.10
N LYS A 108 6.18 10.75 -3.02
CA LYS A 108 5.75 11.95 -2.29
C LYS A 108 4.39 12.44 -2.81
N GLY A 109 3.46 12.66 -1.90
CA GLY A 109 2.09 13.07 -2.19
C GLY A 109 1.09 11.92 -2.24
N ASP A 110 1.54 10.67 -2.35
CA ASP A 110 0.65 9.51 -2.24
C ASP A 110 -0.06 9.51 -0.90
N ILE A 111 -1.32 9.10 -0.94
CA ILE A 111 -2.16 8.95 0.25
C ILE A 111 -2.45 7.47 0.41
N LEU A 112 -1.94 6.89 1.49
CA LEU A 112 -2.09 5.48 1.80
C LEU A 112 -3.28 5.27 2.72
N ALA A 113 -4.17 4.35 2.39
CA ALA A 113 -5.23 3.88 3.29
C ALA A 113 -4.64 2.89 4.28
N VAL A 114 -4.89 3.07 5.57
CA VAL A 114 -4.35 2.24 6.64
C VAL A 114 -5.46 1.73 7.54
N GLU A 115 -5.45 0.43 7.80
CA GLU A 115 -6.30 -0.27 8.76
C GLU A 115 -5.50 -0.56 10.04
N LYS A 116 -6.08 -0.26 11.21
CA LYS A 116 -5.46 -0.52 12.53
C LYS A 116 -5.48 -2.01 12.90
N ASP A 117 -5.00 -2.82 12.00
CA ASP A 117 -4.86 -4.25 12.25
C ASP A 117 -3.41 -4.69 12.02
N PHE A 118 -3.03 -5.79 12.66
CA PHE A 118 -1.68 -6.34 12.52
C PHE A 118 -1.55 -7.02 11.15
N PRO A 119 -0.45 -6.76 10.39
CA PRO A 119 -0.28 -7.29 9.04
C PRO A 119 -0.13 -8.81 9.02
N ARG A 120 -0.56 -9.43 7.94
CA ARG A 120 -0.24 -10.82 7.61
C ARG A 120 1.11 -10.88 6.91
N PHE A 121 1.72 -12.06 6.89
CA PHE A 121 2.96 -12.24 6.12
C PHE A 121 2.75 -11.89 4.65
N GLY A 122 3.57 -10.96 4.17
CA GLY A 122 3.50 -10.41 2.82
C GLY A 122 2.90 -9.01 2.73
N ASP A 123 2.16 -8.57 3.75
CA ASP A 123 1.55 -7.24 3.77
C ASP A 123 2.60 -6.15 4.04
N ILE A 124 2.31 -4.96 3.53
CA ILE A 124 3.06 -3.75 3.87
C ILE A 124 2.32 -3.03 5.00
N ALA A 125 3.06 -2.60 6.01
CA ALA A 125 2.48 -1.96 7.17
C ALA A 125 3.34 -0.79 7.67
N VAL A 126 2.72 0.04 8.49
CA VAL A 126 3.35 1.17 9.17
C VAL A 126 3.77 0.71 10.56
N PHE A 127 5.03 0.93 10.88
CA PHE A 127 5.62 0.61 12.19
C PHE A 127 6.25 1.85 12.81
N LEU A 128 6.38 1.84 14.11
CA LEU A 128 7.06 2.86 14.90
C LEU A 128 8.21 2.19 15.67
N ASN A 129 9.43 2.69 15.54
CA ASN A 129 10.56 2.18 16.31
C ASN A 129 10.61 2.81 17.71
N GLU A 130 11.56 2.38 18.55
CA GLU A 130 11.79 2.89 19.91
C GLU A 130 12.07 4.40 19.98
N ASP A 131 12.67 4.96 18.92
CA ASP A 131 12.94 6.40 18.82
C ASP A 131 11.71 7.21 18.38
N GLY A 132 10.57 6.56 18.15
CA GLY A 132 9.36 7.20 17.64
C GLY A 132 9.42 7.53 16.15
N VAL A 133 10.31 6.87 15.39
CA VAL A 133 10.44 7.07 13.95
C VAL A 133 9.51 6.11 13.22
N GLU A 134 8.69 6.68 12.34
CA GLU A 134 7.78 5.94 11.47
C GLU A 134 8.54 5.21 10.37
N MET A 135 8.20 3.96 10.16
CA MET A 135 8.78 3.09 9.14
C MET A 135 7.68 2.37 8.36
N ILE A 136 7.79 2.34 7.04
CA ILE A 136 6.95 1.49 6.20
C ILE A 136 7.78 0.28 5.79
N ARG A 137 7.28 -0.92 6.11
CA ARG A 137 7.98 -2.18 5.91
C ARG A 137 7.03 -3.26 5.45
N LYS A 138 7.56 -4.23 4.70
CA LYS A 138 6.85 -5.46 4.40
C LYS A 138 7.06 -6.43 5.58
N TYR A 139 5.95 -6.92 6.15
CA TYR A 139 5.99 -7.91 7.20
C TYR A 139 6.19 -9.30 6.61
N THR A 140 7.23 -10.01 7.02
CA THR A 140 7.60 -11.31 6.50
C THR A 140 8.25 -12.17 7.57
N GLU A 141 8.70 -13.35 7.23
CA GLU A 141 9.45 -14.26 8.08
C GLU A 141 10.84 -14.49 7.52
N ARG A 142 11.83 -14.54 8.39
CA ARG A 142 13.19 -14.93 8.06
C ARG A 142 13.77 -15.79 9.17
N ASP A 143 14.27 -16.97 8.81
CA ASP A 143 14.86 -17.94 9.75
C ASP A 143 13.92 -18.30 10.91
N GLY A 144 12.60 -18.42 10.63
CA GLY A 144 11.58 -18.73 11.63
C GLY A 144 11.20 -17.57 12.56
N SER A 145 11.66 -16.35 12.27
CA SER A 145 11.39 -15.17 13.08
C SER A 145 10.71 -14.05 12.27
N PRO A 146 9.81 -13.28 12.88
CA PRO A 146 9.18 -12.14 12.24
C PRO A 146 10.23 -11.11 11.79
N TYR A 147 10.11 -10.67 10.54
CA TYR A 147 11.09 -9.83 9.88
C TYR A 147 10.41 -8.70 9.12
N LEU A 148 10.97 -7.51 9.22
CA LEU A 148 10.50 -6.30 8.56
C LEU A 148 11.43 -6.00 7.37
N GLU A 149 10.99 -6.41 6.18
CA GLU A 149 11.74 -6.20 4.95
C GLU A 149 11.60 -4.75 4.49
N ALA A 150 12.73 -4.15 4.11
CA ALA A 150 12.74 -2.79 3.59
C ALA A 150 11.98 -2.71 2.26
N VAL A 151 11.06 -1.77 2.16
CA VAL A 151 10.29 -1.48 0.95
C VAL A 151 11.11 -0.65 -0.04
N SER A 152 12.09 0.11 0.44
CA SER A 152 12.96 0.95 -0.38
C SER A 152 14.42 0.51 -0.31
N ARG A 153 15.20 0.93 -1.32
CA ARG A 153 16.66 0.66 -1.37
C ARG A 153 17.46 1.46 -0.34
N CYS A 154 16.91 2.54 0.17
CA CYS A 154 17.58 3.43 1.11
C CYS A 154 17.48 2.92 2.54
N ASP A 155 16.62 1.94 2.80
CA ASP A 155 16.32 1.41 4.11
C ASP A 155 16.99 0.06 4.37
N LYS A 156 17.13 -0.28 5.65
CA LYS A 156 17.59 -1.60 6.08
C LYS A 156 16.42 -2.43 6.59
N SER A 157 16.43 -3.69 6.23
CA SER A 157 15.52 -4.68 6.80
C SER A 157 15.98 -5.07 8.21
N ILE A 158 15.05 -5.29 9.12
CA ILE A 158 15.32 -5.56 10.54
C ILE A 158 14.41 -6.68 11.06
N TYR A 159 14.79 -7.34 12.14
CA TYR A 159 13.87 -8.23 12.85
C TYR A 159 12.83 -7.42 13.62
N LEU A 160 11.61 -7.95 13.68
CA LEU A 160 10.57 -7.38 14.53
C LEU A 160 10.90 -7.70 16.00
N THR A 161 11.06 -6.66 16.81
CA THR A 161 11.32 -6.75 18.26
C THR A 161 10.13 -6.22 19.04
N SER A 162 10.13 -6.43 20.37
CA SER A 162 9.08 -5.91 21.27
C SER A 162 8.99 -4.39 21.30
N ASP A 163 10.05 -3.69 20.91
CA ASP A 163 10.15 -2.23 20.96
C ASP A 163 9.61 -1.57 19.68
N ILE A 164 9.25 -2.39 18.70
CA ILE A 164 8.64 -1.92 17.44
C ILE A 164 7.13 -2.11 17.53
N ILE A 165 6.39 -1.03 17.35
CA ILE A 165 4.94 -1.01 17.42
C ILE A 165 4.37 -1.00 16.01
N CYS A 166 3.41 -1.87 15.72
CA CYS A 166 2.63 -1.80 14.49
C CYS A 166 1.53 -0.75 14.62
N LEU A 167 1.49 0.20 13.70
CA LEU A 167 0.47 1.25 13.64
C LEU A 167 -0.69 0.89 12.71
N GLY A 168 -0.49 -0.10 11.84
CA GLY A 168 -1.54 -0.61 10.96
C GLY A 168 -1.02 -1.11 9.62
N THR A 169 -1.87 -1.84 8.94
CA THR A 169 -1.64 -2.44 7.62
C THR A 169 -2.04 -1.47 6.51
N ILE A 170 -1.19 -1.31 5.50
CA ILE A 170 -1.48 -0.49 4.33
C ILE A 170 -2.37 -1.28 3.38
N LEU A 171 -3.56 -0.75 3.12
CA LEU A 171 -4.54 -1.36 2.23
C LEU A 171 -4.31 -0.99 0.75
N GLY A 172 -3.70 0.16 0.49
CA GLY A 172 -3.40 0.65 -0.85
C GLY A 172 -3.29 2.17 -0.92
N ILE A 173 -3.17 2.69 -2.15
CA ILE A 173 -3.08 4.13 -2.43
C ILE A 173 -4.47 4.68 -2.75
N ILE A 174 -4.88 5.74 -2.06
CA ILE A 174 -6.09 6.49 -2.38
C ILE A 174 -5.76 7.43 -3.54
N ARG A 175 -6.39 7.20 -4.67
CA ARG A 175 -6.35 8.11 -5.83
C ARG A 175 -7.57 9.01 -5.76
N LEU A 176 -7.38 10.23 -5.33
CA LEU A 176 -8.42 11.26 -5.43
C LEU A 176 -8.61 11.52 -6.92
N GLN A 177 -9.74 11.09 -7.47
CA GLN A 177 -10.11 11.49 -8.83
C GLN A 177 -10.18 13.02 -8.83
N ASP A 178 -9.47 13.64 -9.78
CA ASP A 178 -9.53 15.08 -10.00
C ASP A 178 -10.97 15.45 -10.40
N THR A 179 -11.77 15.82 -9.41
CA THR A 179 -13.15 16.31 -9.59
C THR A 179 -13.20 17.69 -10.28
N ARG A 180 -12.13 18.07 -11.00
CA ARG A 180 -11.99 19.37 -11.67
C ARG A 180 -11.91 19.28 -13.19
N MET A 181 -12.69 18.41 -13.81
CA MET A 181 -13.03 18.61 -15.21
C MET A 181 -14.52 18.98 -15.30
N PRO A 182 -14.86 20.27 -15.61
CA PRO A 182 -16.21 20.59 -16.01
C PRO A 182 -16.50 19.83 -17.33
N PRO A 183 -17.76 19.41 -17.55
CA PRO A 183 -18.11 18.74 -18.80
C PRO A 183 -17.77 19.66 -19.97
N ILE A 184 -17.05 19.13 -20.94
CA ILE A 184 -16.79 19.80 -22.21
C ILE A 184 -18.14 19.93 -22.91
N SER A 185 -18.61 21.17 -23.02
CA SER A 185 -19.84 21.55 -23.77
C SER A 185 -19.62 21.40 -25.26
#